data_f75f0acad7577226fe942b36b7edf5d5
#
_entry.id   f75f0acad7577226fe942b36b7edf5d5
#
_cell.length_a   1.000
_cell.length_b   1.000
_cell.length_c   1.000
_cell.angle_alpha   90.00
_cell.angle_beta   90.00
_cell.angle_gamma   90.00
#
_symmetry.space_group_name_H-M   'P 1'
#
loop_
_entity.id
_entity.type
_entity.pdbx_description
1 polymer ?
#
loop_
_entity_poly.entity_id
_entity_poly.type
_entity_poly.pdbx_seq_one_letter_code
_entity_poly.pdbx_strand_id
1 'polypeptide(L)'
;MANENWMRTYTLRAGKMGTKGFEIGNVNSITEDCLHVSFSVEKSSEESPNDAKVQIWNLSKQNLSILESKDCIVELKAGYGNNRSLILVGNVSSAITTLDNADRLTELTVVDGLVELRDTNIKVSINGKVNGKTVYKKIAAAMGLSIKFAPDLW
;
A
#
# COMPACT_ATOMS: atom_id res chain seq x y z
N MET A 1 19.75 6.02 25.81
CA MET A 1 18.63 5.07 25.73
C MET A 1 18.99 4.03 24.69
N ALA A 2 19.10 2.77 25.09
CA ALA A 2 19.41 1.68 24.17
C ALA A 2 18.28 1.57 23.15
N ASN A 3 18.64 1.60 21.88
CA ASN A 3 17.71 1.40 20.79
C ASN A 3 17.39 -0.10 20.74
N GLU A 4 16.34 -0.53 21.41
CA GLU A 4 15.96 -1.94 21.48
C GLU A 4 15.33 -2.36 20.15
N ASN A 5 16.14 -2.77 19.19
CA ASN A 5 15.72 -3.31 17.90
C ASN A 5 15.30 -4.80 18.00
N TRP A 6 14.69 -5.17 19.11
CA TRP A 6 14.07 -6.46 19.33
C TRP A 6 12.56 -6.28 19.50
N MET A 7 11.73 -7.24 19.43
CA MET A 7 10.26 -7.14 19.38
C MET A 7 9.74 -6.44 18.10
N ARG A 8 9.89 -7.12 17.00
CA ARG A 8 9.31 -6.67 15.72
C ARG A 8 7.80 -6.61 15.83
N THR A 9 7.24 -5.49 15.44
CA THR A 9 5.79 -5.25 15.44
C THR A 9 5.32 -4.81 14.08
N TYR A 10 4.12 -5.21 13.73
CA TYR A 10 3.48 -4.77 12.50
C TYR A 10 1.99 -4.50 12.74
N THR A 11 1.40 -3.72 11.84
CA THR A 11 -0.04 -3.54 11.69
C THR A 11 -0.35 -3.49 10.20
N LEU A 12 -1.24 -4.36 9.74
CA LEU A 12 -1.74 -4.37 8.38
C LEU A 12 -3.23 -4.09 8.41
N ARG A 13 -3.64 -3.03 7.73
CA ARG A 13 -5.03 -2.65 7.52
C ARG A 13 -5.38 -2.86 6.07
N ALA A 14 -6.55 -3.40 5.82
CA ALA A 14 -7.05 -3.56 4.47
C ALA A 14 -8.54 -3.26 4.39
N GLY A 15 -8.96 -2.63 3.30
CA GLY A 15 -10.35 -2.32 3.07
C GLY A 15 -10.55 -1.38 1.89
N LYS A 16 -11.79 -1.23 1.48
CA LYS A 16 -12.19 -0.25 0.47
C LYS A 16 -12.62 1.04 1.17
N MET A 17 -12.28 2.18 0.58
CA MET A 17 -12.70 3.49 1.10
C MET A 17 -14.22 3.55 1.31
N GLY A 18 -14.64 3.99 2.49
CA GLY A 18 -16.06 4.08 2.88
C GLY A 18 -16.73 2.75 3.29
N THR A 19 -16.00 1.64 3.36
CA THR A 19 -16.51 0.35 3.83
C THR A 19 -15.76 -0.16 5.06
N LYS A 20 -16.34 -1.13 5.75
CA LYS A 20 -15.66 -1.78 6.87
C LYS A 20 -14.53 -2.65 6.35
N GLY A 21 -13.30 -2.34 6.74
CA GLY A 21 -12.11 -3.14 6.50
C GLY A 21 -11.78 -4.05 7.68
N PHE A 22 -10.58 -4.62 7.66
CA PHE A 22 -10.01 -5.38 8.76
C PHE A 22 -8.61 -4.88 9.12
N GLU A 23 -8.16 -5.21 10.32
CA GLU A 23 -6.82 -4.95 10.81
C GLU A 23 -6.27 -6.22 11.44
N ILE A 24 -5.03 -6.55 11.11
CA ILE A 24 -4.25 -7.61 11.76
C ILE A 24 -2.92 -7.03 12.24
N GLY A 25 -2.36 -7.58 13.30
CA GLY A 25 -1.08 -7.11 13.83
C GLY A 25 -0.68 -7.78 15.12
N ASN A 26 0.56 -7.54 15.55
CA ASN A 26 1.13 -8.08 16.78
C ASN A 26 1.45 -7.00 17.83
N VAL A 27 0.72 -5.91 17.82
CA VAL A 27 1.00 -4.70 18.61
C VAL A 27 0.78 -4.91 20.10
N ASN A 28 -0.22 -5.69 20.46
CA ASN A 28 -0.63 -5.93 21.85
C ASN A 28 -0.43 -7.39 22.29
N SER A 29 0.57 -8.02 21.78
CA SER A 29 1.19 -9.31 22.16
C SER A 29 0.31 -10.53 22.43
N ILE A 30 -1.01 -10.47 22.50
CA ILE A 30 -1.89 -11.62 22.81
C ILE A 30 -3.27 -11.45 22.18
N THR A 31 -3.41 -10.91 20.98
CA THR A 31 -4.69 -10.91 20.31
C THR A 31 -4.76 -12.07 19.30
N GLU A 32 -5.93 -12.66 19.17
CA GLU A 32 -6.24 -13.74 18.23
C GLU A 32 -6.00 -13.37 16.76
N ASP A 33 -5.74 -12.09 16.48
CA ASP A 33 -5.49 -11.52 15.16
C ASP A 33 -4.00 -11.41 14.80
N CYS A 34 -3.11 -12.00 15.60
CA CYS A 34 -1.68 -12.04 15.33
C CYS A 34 -1.36 -13.16 14.32
N LEU A 35 -1.41 -12.83 13.04
CA LEU A 35 -1.06 -13.75 11.97
C LEU A 35 0.43 -13.62 11.61
N HIS A 36 0.99 -14.70 11.05
CA HIS A 36 2.31 -14.63 10.43
C HIS A 36 2.21 -13.81 9.14
N VAL A 37 3.03 -12.76 9.04
CA VAL A 37 3.09 -11.89 7.88
C VAL A 37 4.55 -11.71 7.46
N SER A 38 4.82 -11.90 6.18
CA SER A 38 6.08 -11.56 5.53
C SER A 38 5.82 -10.52 4.43
N PHE A 39 6.77 -9.63 4.21
CA PHE A 39 6.62 -8.62 3.15
C PHE A 39 7.97 -8.27 2.53
N SER A 40 7.94 -7.95 1.24
CA SER A 40 9.03 -7.37 0.48
C SER A 40 8.52 -6.15 -0.25
N VAL A 41 9.14 -5.00 -0.01
CA VAL A 41 8.75 -3.72 -0.59
C VAL A 41 9.95 -3.13 -1.32
N GLU A 42 9.84 -2.98 -2.62
CA GLU A 42 10.83 -2.31 -3.45
C GLU A 42 10.29 -0.93 -3.84
N LYS A 43 11.11 0.09 -3.61
CA LYS A 43 10.79 1.46 -4.00
C LYS A 43 11.88 1.97 -4.92
N SER A 44 11.50 2.27 -6.15
CA SER A 44 12.37 2.91 -7.14
C SER A 44 11.77 4.25 -7.56
N SER A 45 12.58 5.09 -8.18
CA SER A 45 12.13 6.33 -8.83
C SER A 45 11.95 6.15 -10.34
N GLU A 46 11.80 4.92 -10.81
CA GLU A 46 11.57 4.60 -12.21
C GLU A 46 10.15 4.93 -12.65
N GLU A 47 9.90 4.89 -13.95
CA GLU A 47 8.58 5.21 -14.53
C GLU A 47 7.48 4.20 -14.21
N SER A 48 7.86 2.98 -13.81
CA SER A 48 6.90 1.94 -13.42
C SER A 48 6.42 2.13 -11.98
N PRO A 49 5.15 1.83 -11.69
CA PRO A 49 4.64 1.84 -10.32
C PRO A 49 5.43 0.88 -9.43
N ASN A 50 5.73 1.33 -8.21
CA ASN A 50 6.34 0.46 -7.22
C ASN A 50 5.36 -0.63 -6.80
N ASP A 51 5.82 -1.86 -6.77
CA ASP A 51 5.06 -2.99 -6.28
C ASP A 51 5.65 -3.54 -4.98
N ALA A 52 4.80 -4.15 -4.19
CA ALA A 52 5.16 -4.82 -2.97
C ALA A 52 4.47 -6.17 -2.89
N LYS A 53 5.18 -7.16 -2.36
CA LYS A 53 4.63 -8.48 -2.08
C LYS A 53 4.42 -8.63 -0.59
N VAL A 54 3.21 -9.04 -0.20
CA VAL A 54 2.85 -9.33 1.19
C VAL A 54 2.29 -10.74 1.25
N GLN A 55 2.83 -11.54 2.13
CA GLN A 55 2.43 -12.92 2.37
C GLN A 55 1.80 -13.03 3.76
N ILE A 56 0.60 -13.60 3.83
CA ILE A 56 -0.17 -13.75 5.07
C ILE A 56 -0.58 -15.21 5.21
N TRP A 57 -0.23 -15.82 6.35
CA TRP A 57 -0.62 -17.21 6.64
C TRP A 57 -1.94 -17.24 7.42
N ASN A 58 -2.80 -18.19 7.02
CA ASN A 58 -4.05 -18.51 7.69
C ASN A 58 -5.07 -17.35 7.82
N LEU A 59 -5.11 -16.50 6.80
CA LEU A 59 -6.11 -15.43 6.74
C LEU A 59 -7.53 -16.02 6.69
N SER A 60 -8.46 -15.40 7.43
CA SER A 60 -9.86 -15.83 7.45
C SER A 60 -10.52 -15.62 6.08
N LYS A 61 -11.51 -16.44 5.75
CA LYS A 61 -12.27 -16.31 4.49
C LYS A 61 -12.95 -14.93 4.37
N GLN A 62 -13.41 -14.39 5.48
CA GLN A 62 -14.03 -13.06 5.52
C GLN A 62 -13.03 -11.96 5.16
N ASN A 63 -11.82 -12.00 5.73
CA ASN A 63 -10.78 -11.03 5.43
C ASN A 63 -10.25 -11.19 4.00
N LEU A 64 -10.17 -12.43 3.52
CA LEU A 64 -9.79 -12.71 2.12
C LEU A 64 -10.77 -12.06 1.14
N SER A 65 -12.08 -12.19 1.37
CA SER A 65 -13.09 -11.56 0.49
C SER A 65 -12.99 -10.03 0.46
N ILE A 66 -12.51 -9.40 1.54
CA ILE A 66 -12.24 -7.96 1.57
C ILE A 66 -11.03 -7.63 0.69
N LEU A 67 -9.95 -8.43 0.76
CA LEU A 67 -8.76 -8.23 -0.09
C LEU A 67 -9.05 -8.42 -1.58
N GLU A 68 -9.90 -9.37 -1.92
CA GLU A 68 -10.32 -9.64 -3.30
C GLU A 68 -11.32 -8.62 -3.84
N SER A 69 -11.83 -7.72 -2.99
CA SER A 69 -12.75 -6.68 -3.43
C SER A 69 -12.05 -5.66 -4.32
N LYS A 70 -12.76 -5.19 -5.34
CA LYS A 70 -12.25 -4.16 -6.25
C LYS A 70 -11.87 -2.89 -5.48
N ASP A 71 -10.70 -2.34 -5.82
CA ASP A 71 -10.14 -1.11 -5.23
C ASP A 71 -9.85 -1.22 -3.72
N CYS A 72 -9.53 -2.42 -3.25
CA CYS A 72 -9.06 -2.62 -1.88
C CYS A 72 -7.70 -1.92 -1.68
N ILE A 73 -7.58 -1.16 -0.60
CA ILE A 73 -6.37 -0.49 -0.19
C ILE A 73 -5.76 -1.25 0.98
N VAL A 74 -4.45 -1.42 0.95
CA VAL A 74 -3.65 -1.99 2.04
C VAL A 74 -2.70 -0.94 2.59
N GLU A 75 -2.71 -0.78 3.91
CA GLU A 75 -1.73 0.00 4.67
C GLU A 75 -0.93 -0.95 5.55
N LEU A 76 0.40 -0.95 5.41
CA LEU A 76 1.32 -1.72 6.24
C LEU A 76 2.23 -0.78 7.02
N LYS A 77 2.21 -0.91 8.33
CA LYS A 77 3.17 -0.29 9.25
C LYS A 77 4.00 -1.36 9.91
N ALA A 78 5.30 -1.16 10.02
CA ALA A 78 6.20 -2.08 10.71
C ALA A 78 7.30 -1.32 11.45
N GLY A 79 7.86 -1.99 12.47
CA GLY A 79 8.91 -1.42 13.29
C GLY A 79 9.23 -2.27 14.51
N TYR A 80 9.62 -1.63 15.58
CA TYR A 80 10.03 -2.28 16.82
C TYR A 80 9.27 -1.66 18.01
N GLY A 81 8.70 -2.51 18.86
CA GLY A 81 7.91 -2.07 20.00
C GLY A 81 6.78 -1.13 19.58
N ASN A 82 6.74 0.05 20.14
CA ASN A 82 5.74 1.08 19.83
C ASN A 82 6.14 2.00 18.67
N ASN A 83 7.37 1.89 18.16
CA ASN A 83 7.87 2.73 17.08
C ASN A 83 7.67 2.02 15.75
N ARG A 84 6.59 2.35 15.05
CA ARG A 84 6.22 1.78 13.75
C ARG A 84 6.13 2.87 12.70
N SER A 85 6.78 2.65 11.59
CA SER A 85 6.74 3.53 10.42
C SER A 85 5.83 2.95 9.36
N LEU A 86 5.22 3.82 8.56
CA LEU A 86 4.50 3.44 7.37
C LEU A 86 5.48 2.88 6.34
N ILE A 87 5.30 1.62 5.95
CA ILE A 87 6.15 0.93 4.97
C ILE A 87 5.50 0.97 3.60
N LEU A 88 4.18 0.72 3.54
CA LEU A 88 3.45 0.54 2.30
C LEU A 88 2.03 1.09 2.45
N VAL A 89 1.57 1.83 1.43
CA VAL A 89 0.15 2.08 1.14
C VAL A 89 -0.04 1.86 -0.34
N GLY A 90 -1.05 1.11 -0.72
CA GLY A 90 -1.36 0.90 -2.14
C GLY A 90 -2.62 0.07 -2.35
N ASN A 91 -2.96 -0.11 -3.60
CA ASN A 91 -4.10 -0.92 -3.99
C ASN A 91 -3.69 -2.37 -4.21
N VAL A 92 -4.55 -3.29 -3.81
CA VAL A 92 -4.37 -4.71 -4.11
C VAL A 92 -4.57 -4.94 -5.60
N SER A 93 -3.51 -5.36 -6.28
CA SER A 93 -3.53 -5.76 -7.70
C SER A 93 -3.93 -7.22 -7.85
N SER A 94 -3.43 -8.07 -6.96
CA SER A 94 -3.82 -9.49 -6.92
C SER A 94 -3.77 -10.03 -5.49
N ALA A 95 -4.66 -10.98 -5.20
CA ALA A 95 -4.68 -11.75 -3.96
C ALA A 95 -4.85 -13.23 -4.33
N ILE A 96 -3.83 -14.05 -4.12
CA ILE A 96 -3.81 -15.46 -4.49
C ILE A 96 -3.60 -16.29 -3.24
N THR A 97 -4.52 -17.23 -2.98
CA THR A 97 -4.41 -18.13 -1.84
C THR A 97 -4.05 -19.54 -2.31
N THR A 98 -2.97 -20.08 -1.78
CA THR A 98 -2.49 -21.43 -2.03
C THR A 98 -2.41 -22.22 -0.73
N LEU A 99 -2.38 -23.54 -0.84
CA LEU A 99 -2.07 -24.41 0.30
C LEU A 99 -0.55 -24.57 0.38
N ASP A 100 -0.01 -24.25 1.53
CA ASP A 100 1.39 -24.46 1.91
C ASP A 100 1.43 -25.47 3.05
N ASN A 101 1.58 -26.74 2.70
CA ASN A 101 1.41 -27.89 3.62
C ASN A 101 0.03 -27.89 4.30
N ALA A 102 -0.01 -27.66 5.62
CA ALA A 102 -1.25 -27.59 6.40
C ALA A 102 -1.81 -26.16 6.48
N ASP A 103 -1.05 -25.17 6.07
CA ASP A 103 -1.40 -23.76 6.18
C ASP A 103 -1.93 -23.21 4.84
N ARG A 104 -2.70 -22.13 4.93
CA ARG A 104 -3.13 -21.36 3.76
C ARG A 104 -2.26 -20.12 3.66
N LEU A 105 -1.52 -20.02 2.57
CA LEU A 105 -0.72 -18.86 2.24
C LEU A 105 -1.50 -17.95 1.28
N THR A 106 -1.74 -16.71 1.68
CA THR A 106 -2.30 -15.66 0.81
C THR A 106 -1.18 -14.71 0.40
N GLU A 107 -0.89 -14.66 -0.88
CA GLU A 107 0.06 -13.72 -1.47
C GLU A 107 -0.69 -12.54 -2.06
N LEU A 108 -0.31 -11.34 -1.64
CA LEU A 108 -0.82 -10.08 -2.15
C LEU A 108 0.25 -9.39 -2.97
N THR A 109 -0.13 -8.89 -4.14
CA THR A 109 0.63 -7.87 -4.86
C THR A 109 -0.06 -6.54 -4.64
N VAL A 110 0.65 -5.60 -4.05
CA VAL A 110 0.15 -4.25 -3.75
C VAL A 110 0.92 -3.25 -4.60
N VAL A 111 0.21 -2.39 -5.30
CA VAL A 111 0.78 -1.41 -6.23
C VAL A 111 0.42 0.00 -5.77
N ASP A 112 1.41 0.87 -5.70
CA ASP A 112 1.22 2.28 -5.36
C ASP A 112 0.62 3.03 -6.56
N GLY A 113 -0.46 3.80 -6.33
CA GLY A 113 -1.10 4.61 -7.37
C GLY A 113 -1.81 3.83 -8.49
N LEU A 114 -2.14 2.55 -8.29
CA LEU A 114 -2.75 1.70 -9.33
C LEU A 114 -4.07 2.24 -9.87
N VAL A 115 -4.94 2.75 -9.00
CA VAL A 115 -6.27 3.25 -9.40
C VAL A 115 -6.11 4.54 -10.20
N GLU A 116 -5.26 5.44 -9.75
CA GLU A 116 -4.99 6.72 -10.42
C GLU A 116 -4.39 6.52 -11.82
N LEU A 117 -3.50 5.54 -11.98
CA LEU A 117 -2.89 5.22 -13.26
C LEU A 117 -3.87 4.51 -14.21
N ARG A 118 -4.66 3.58 -13.69
CA ARG A 118 -5.59 2.77 -14.49
C ARG A 118 -6.80 3.57 -14.98
N ASP A 119 -7.39 4.37 -14.09
CA ASP A 119 -8.72 4.95 -14.31
C ASP A 119 -8.67 6.40 -14.81
N THR A 120 -7.48 7.01 -14.87
CA THR A 120 -7.34 8.40 -15.30
C THR A 120 -6.89 8.54 -16.74
N ASN A 121 -7.80 9.00 -17.60
CA ASN A 121 -7.49 9.44 -18.95
C ASN A 121 -7.45 10.96 -19.00
N ILE A 122 -6.27 11.52 -19.30
CA ILE A 122 -6.08 12.98 -19.33
C ILE A 122 -5.94 13.46 -20.76
N LYS A 123 -6.74 14.47 -21.13
CA LYS A 123 -6.53 15.29 -22.33
C LYS A 123 -6.27 16.72 -21.88
N VAL A 124 -5.03 17.17 -21.99
CA VAL A 124 -4.64 18.55 -21.63
C VAL A 124 -4.15 19.26 -22.88
N SER A 125 -4.81 20.35 -23.24
CA SER A 125 -4.34 21.29 -24.27
C SER A 125 -3.95 22.60 -23.61
N ILE A 126 -2.77 23.11 -23.97
CA ILE A 126 -2.23 24.35 -23.41
C ILE A 126 -1.69 25.18 -24.57
N ASN A 127 -2.24 26.37 -24.77
CA ASN A 127 -1.80 27.32 -25.81
C ASN A 127 -0.72 28.26 -25.28
N GLY A 128 0.30 28.54 -26.10
CA GLY A 128 1.35 29.51 -25.81
C GLY A 128 2.54 28.92 -25.03
N LYS A 129 3.44 29.80 -24.58
CA LYS A 129 4.59 29.42 -23.75
C LYS A 129 4.11 29.11 -22.34
N VAL A 130 4.36 27.89 -21.88
CA VAL A 130 3.92 27.41 -20.57
C VAL A 130 5.11 26.95 -19.75
N ASN A 131 5.07 27.27 -18.46
CA ASN A 131 6.04 26.76 -17.50
C ASN A 131 5.72 25.29 -17.19
N GLY A 132 6.74 24.44 -17.14
CA GLY A 132 6.61 23.03 -16.81
C GLY A 132 5.84 22.76 -15.51
N LYS A 133 6.04 23.56 -14.46
CA LYS A 133 5.26 23.49 -13.21
C LYS A 133 3.75 23.57 -13.44
N THR A 134 3.30 24.43 -14.37
CA THR A 134 1.88 24.56 -14.68
C THR A 134 1.32 23.32 -15.36
N VAL A 135 2.11 22.70 -16.23
CA VAL A 135 1.74 21.43 -16.89
C VAL A 135 1.57 20.33 -15.86
N TYR A 136 2.58 20.12 -15.02
CA TYR A 136 2.53 19.08 -13.98
C TYR A 136 1.39 19.30 -12.98
N LYS A 137 1.13 20.54 -12.56
CA LYS A 137 -0.03 20.86 -11.69
C LYS A 137 -1.36 20.50 -12.34
N LYS A 138 -1.53 20.80 -13.64
CA LYS A 138 -2.76 20.44 -14.36
C LYS A 138 -2.94 18.93 -14.49
N ILE A 139 -1.86 18.20 -14.78
CA ILE A 139 -1.88 16.76 -14.86
C ILE A 139 -2.24 16.17 -13.49
N ALA A 140 -1.53 16.56 -12.44
CA ALA A 140 -1.80 16.08 -11.09
C ALA A 140 -3.23 16.38 -10.63
N ALA A 141 -3.74 17.58 -10.87
CA ALA A 141 -5.12 17.93 -10.55
C ALA A 141 -6.15 17.07 -11.31
N ALA A 142 -5.88 16.76 -12.58
CA ALA A 142 -6.75 15.89 -13.37
C ALA A 142 -6.73 14.43 -12.87
N MET A 143 -5.62 13.97 -12.27
CA MET A 143 -5.48 12.68 -11.61
C MET A 143 -6.04 12.66 -10.17
N GLY A 144 -6.49 13.80 -9.64
CA GLY A 144 -6.90 13.90 -8.23
C GLY A 144 -5.73 13.87 -7.23
N LEU A 145 -4.50 14.06 -7.73
CA LEU A 145 -3.28 14.01 -6.91
C LEU A 145 -2.79 15.41 -6.54
N SER A 146 -2.12 15.51 -5.39
CA SER A 146 -1.40 16.71 -5.00
C SER A 146 0.08 16.57 -5.35
N ILE A 147 0.65 17.62 -6.00
CA ILE A 147 2.08 17.65 -6.35
C ILE A 147 2.81 18.69 -5.52
N LYS A 148 3.95 18.30 -4.94
CA LYS A 148 4.91 19.20 -4.30
C LYS A 148 6.17 19.26 -5.14
N PHE A 149 6.65 20.46 -5.41
CA PHE A 149 7.90 20.67 -6.13
C PHE A 149 9.02 20.91 -5.12
N ALA A 150 10.16 20.26 -5.31
CA ALA A 150 11.36 20.59 -4.56
C ALA A 150 11.81 22.02 -4.91
N PRO A 151 12.29 22.82 -3.93
CA PRO A 151 12.61 24.21 -4.14
C PRO A 151 13.73 24.43 -5.18
N ASP A 152 14.62 23.48 -5.36
CA ASP A 152 15.84 23.63 -6.17
C ASP A 152 15.75 23.04 -7.59
N LEU A 153 14.59 22.57 -8.01
CA LEU A 153 14.42 21.86 -9.30
C LEU A 153 13.85 22.72 -10.43
N TRP A 154 13.53 24.02 -10.16
CA TRP A 154 12.84 24.88 -11.14
C TRP A 154 13.17 26.36 -10.99
#